data_fe21bd2aba17d06e31f9c421b0b79347
#
_entry.id   fe21bd2aba17d06e31f9c421b0b79347
#
_cell.length_a   1.000
_cell.length_b   1.000
_cell.length_c   1.000
_cell.angle_alpha   90.00
_cell.angle_beta   90.00
_cell.angle_gamma   90.00
#
_symmetry.space_group_name_H-M   'P 1'
#
loop_
_entity.id
_entity.type
_entity.pdbx_description
1 polymer ?
#
loop_
_entity_poly.entity_id
_entity_poly.type
_entity_poly.pdbx_seq_one_letter_code
_entity_poly.pdbx_strand_id
1 'polypeptide(L)'
;MITLTIPATHFAAVAMFRAVKDIRHYMNSVMIETGPKGAYIVATDGATLAVSKVDTDTTPLPDAQFILPDTITADLAKIKKLSIIVELPEQAGKYDGGTKRTLRIKTLASTNAPITTLECEEVDATYPDWRRVTKHTFNPQAPAVAYDPQYLARVDDAARTIKGTKKNAKDSVAALVRPGADGTLGFAWLDDVGDACAWVAPRRDDMNELPGSPCWTI
;
A
#
# COMPACT_ATOMS: atom_id res chain seq x y z
N MET A 1 17.79 -9.51 14.68
CA MET A 1 16.59 -8.65 14.65
C MET A 1 16.72 -7.74 13.44
N ILE A 2 15.69 -7.66 12.59
CA ILE A 2 15.69 -6.86 11.38
C ILE A 2 15.10 -5.50 11.71
N THR A 3 15.76 -4.42 11.32
CA THR A 3 15.28 -3.06 11.52
C THR A 3 14.88 -2.44 10.19
N LEU A 4 13.66 -1.96 10.10
CA LEU A 4 13.11 -1.27 8.93
C LEU A 4 12.81 0.17 9.27
N THR A 5 13.17 1.09 8.38
CA THR A 5 12.82 2.51 8.50
C THR A 5 11.78 2.87 7.46
N ILE A 6 10.58 3.21 7.92
CA ILE A 6 9.43 3.52 7.08
C ILE A 6 9.10 5.01 7.20
N PRO A 7 9.16 5.80 6.12
CA PRO A 7 8.63 7.15 6.15
C PRO A 7 7.14 7.14 6.50
N ALA A 8 6.74 7.92 7.50
CA ALA A 8 5.34 7.90 7.95
C ALA A 8 4.35 8.29 6.84
N THR A 9 4.77 9.15 5.91
CA THR A 9 3.96 9.51 4.74
C THR A 9 3.72 8.34 3.80
N HIS A 10 4.73 7.48 3.59
CA HIS A 10 4.60 6.25 2.79
C HIS A 10 3.68 5.25 3.48
N PHE A 11 3.87 5.05 4.80
CA PHE A 11 2.98 4.19 5.58
C PHE A 11 1.52 4.67 5.50
N ALA A 12 1.29 5.97 5.74
CA ALA A 12 -0.05 6.55 5.70
C ALA A 12 -0.69 6.43 4.30
N ALA A 13 0.08 6.64 3.23
CA ALA A 13 -0.39 6.50 1.85
C ALA A 13 -0.79 5.05 1.54
N VAL A 14 0.06 4.09 1.86
CA VAL A 14 -0.23 2.66 1.66
C VAL A 14 -1.44 2.22 2.49
N ALA A 15 -1.53 2.65 3.75
CA ALA A 15 -2.64 2.32 4.63
C ALA A 15 -4.02 2.81 4.14
N MET A 16 -4.08 3.77 3.21
CA MET A 16 -5.34 4.18 2.57
C MET A 16 -5.97 3.08 1.72
N PHE A 17 -5.18 2.11 1.26
CA PHE A 17 -5.62 1.03 0.38
C PHE A 17 -6.09 -0.22 1.14
N ARG A 18 -5.98 -0.23 2.47
CA ARG A 18 -6.53 -1.31 3.28
C ARG A 18 -8.05 -1.30 3.25
N ALA A 19 -8.66 -2.44 3.47
CA ALA A 19 -10.10 -2.53 3.74
C ALA A 19 -10.45 -1.84 5.07
N VAL A 20 -11.72 -1.50 5.25
CA VAL A 20 -12.24 -0.93 6.49
C VAL A 20 -13.46 -1.74 6.92
N LYS A 21 -13.39 -2.36 8.10
CA LYS A 21 -14.45 -3.22 8.64
C LYS A 21 -14.80 -4.43 7.75
N ASP A 22 -13.82 -4.93 6.99
CA ASP A 22 -13.98 -6.18 6.24
C ASP A 22 -13.94 -7.37 7.21
N ILE A 23 -14.75 -8.39 6.94
CA ILE A 23 -14.76 -9.64 7.71
C ILE A 23 -13.42 -10.37 7.64
N ARG A 24 -12.68 -10.19 6.56
CA ARG A 24 -11.29 -10.63 6.39
C ARG A 24 -10.37 -9.67 7.14
N HIS A 25 -10.35 -9.79 8.46
CA HIS A 25 -9.67 -8.85 9.37
C HIS A 25 -8.22 -8.50 8.97
N TYR A 26 -7.49 -9.43 8.33
CA TYR A 26 -6.14 -9.19 7.83
C TYR A 26 -6.07 -8.13 6.72
N MET A 27 -7.16 -7.91 5.97
CA MET A 27 -7.23 -6.88 4.94
C MET A 27 -7.45 -5.46 5.51
N ASN A 28 -7.90 -5.35 6.76
CA ASN A 28 -8.00 -4.07 7.46
C ASN A 28 -6.62 -3.54 7.90
N SER A 29 -5.55 -4.24 7.57
CA SER A 29 -4.20 -4.07 8.08
C SER A 29 -3.19 -3.78 6.97
N VAL A 30 -2.03 -3.25 7.34
CA VAL A 30 -0.84 -3.20 6.49
C VAL A 30 0.00 -4.44 6.77
N MET A 31 0.45 -5.08 5.71
CA MET A 31 1.42 -6.18 5.77
C MET A 31 2.81 -5.66 5.48
N ILE A 32 3.80 -6.15 6.20
CA ILE A 32 5.23 -5.95 5.96
C ILE A 32 5.77 -7.24 5.36
N GLU A 33 6.42 -7.16 4.21
CA GLU A 33 7.11 -8.29 3.58
C GLU A 33 8.60 -8.00 3.50
N THR A 34 9.41 -8.98 3.88
CA THR A 34 10.86 -8.95 3.71
C THR A 34 11.30 -10.07 2.76
N GLY A 35 12.42 -9.88 2.11
CA GLY A 35 13.02 -10.88 1.22
C GLY A 35 14.34 -10.42 0.61
N PRO A 36 14.97 -11.24 -0.25
CA PRO A 36 16.29 -10.94 -0.82
C PRO A 36 16.35 -9.62 -1.61
N LYS A 37 15.21 -9.12 -2.08
CA LYS A 37 15.09 -7.87 -2.85
C LYS A 37 14.82 -6.63 -1.97
N GLY A 38 14.77 -6.79 -0.65
CA GLY A 38 14.48 -5.73 0.31
C GLY A 38 13.18 -5.94 1.08
N ALA A 39 12.65 -4.88 1.63
CA ALA A 39 11.41 -4.87 2.40
C ALA A 39 10.34 -4.02 1.72
N TYR A 40 9.08 -4.38 1.96
CA TYR A 40 7.91 -3.72 1.37
C TYR A 40 6.80 -3.61 2.42
N ILE A 41 6.06 -2.51 2.37
CA ILE A 41 4.75 -2.40 3.03
C ILE A 41 3.65 -2.49 1.98
N VAL A 42 2.60 -3.21 2.30
CA VAL A 42 1.53 -3.56 1.35
C VAL A 42 0.17 -3.42 2.01
N ALA A 43 -0.78 -2.86 1.30
CA ALA A 43 -2.18 -2.85 1.70
C ALA A 43 -3.12 -3.05 0.51
N THR A 44 -4.23 -3.75 0.73
CA THR A 44 -5.25 -4.00 -0.29
C THR A 44 -6.63 -4.13 0.35
N ASP A 45 -7.66 -3.71 -0.38
CA ASP A 45 -9.08 -3.97 -0.06
C ASP A 45 -9.70 -5.02 -0.99
N GLY A 46 -8.90 -5.63 -1.88
CA GLY A 46 -9.34 -6.59 -2.89
C GLY A 46 -9.67 -5.97 -4.24
N ALA A 47 -9.94 -4.66 -4.30
CA ALA A 47 -10.17 -3.90 -5.54
C ALA A 47 -9.01 -2.94 -5.84
N THR A 48 -8.31 -2.52 -4.82
CA THR A 48 -7.13 -1.66 -4.91
C THR A 48 -5.97 -2.27 -4.14
N LEU A 49 -4.75 -1.95 -4.55
CA LEU A 49 -3.51 -2.41 -3.93
C LEU A 49 -2.51 -1.25 -3.94
N ALA A 50 -1.81 -1.05 -2.84
CA ALA A 50 -0.64 -0.19 -2.80
C ALA A 50 0.55 -0.92 -2.21
N VAL A 51 1.73 -0.59 -2.73
CA VAL A 51 3.01 -1.14 -2.29
C VAL A 51 4.00 0.01 -2.19
N SER A 52 4.78 0.03 -1.12
CA SER A 52 5.94 0.89 -1.03
C SER A 52 7.15 0.08 -0.57
N LYS A 53 8.28 0.32 -1.22
CA LYS A 53 9.58 -0.17 -0.79
C LYS A 53 9.98 0.54 0.51
N VAL A 54 10.72 -0.13 1.34
CA VAL A 54 11.13 0.33 2.67
C VAL A 54 12.64 0.24 2.78
N ASP A 55 13.26 1.25 3.38
CA ASP A 55 14.68 1.23 3.67
C ASP A 55 15.01 0.22 4.78
N THR A 56 16.15 -0.44 4.62
CA THR A 56 16.66 -1.43 5.56
C THR A 56 18.17 -1.34 5.67
N ASP A 57 18.66 -1.54 6.88
CA ASP A 57 20.11 -1.52 7.18
C ASP A 57 20.82 -2.79 6.73
N THR A 58 20.06 -3.85 6.39
CA THR A 58 20.60 -5.16 6.04
C THR A 58 19.97 -5.73 4.79
N THR A 59 20.80 -6.29 3.89
CA THR A 59 20.39 -7.07 2.73
C THR A 59 21.41 -8.20 2.50
N PRO A 60 21.00 -9.41 2.06
CA PRO A 60 19.62 -9.85 1.84
C PRO A 60 18.87 -10.09 3.16
N LEU A 61 17.55 -9.88 3.12
CA LEU A 61 16.66 -10.19 4.23
C LEU A 61 16.06 -11.59 4.06
N PRO A 62 15.71 -12.28 5.16
CA PRO A 62 14.95 -13.52 5.07
C PRO A 62 13.55 -13.27 4.48
N ASP A 63 13.04 -14.27 3.76
CA ASP A 63 11.65 -14.25 3.27
C ASP A 63 10.69 -14.36 4.45
N ALA A 64 9.96 -13.29 4.74
CA ALA A 64 8.96 -13.29 5.79
C ALA A 64 7.82 -12.31 5.49
N GLN A 65 6.65 -12.58 6.07
CA GLN A 65 5.49 -11.70 6.03
C GLN A 65 4.96 -11.49 7.45
N PHE A 66 4.67 -10.25 7.81
CA PHE A 66 4.15 -9.84 9.10
C PHE A 66 2.93 -8.94 8.87
N ILE A 67 1.78 -9.27 9.44
CA ILE A 67 0.58 -8.48 9.33
C ILE A 67 0.42 -7.67 10.62
N LEU A 68 0.42 -6.34 10.52
CA LEU A 68 0.21 -5.47 11.66
C LEU A 68 -1.26 -5.56 12.13
N PRO A 69 -1.55 -5.43 13.43
CA PRO A 69 -2.92 -5.28 13.91
C PRO A 69 -3.61 -4.05 13.30
N ASP A 70 -4.93 -4.13 13.04
CA ASP A 70 -5.73 -3.04 12.47
C ASP A 70 -5.63 -1.76 13.32
N THR A 71 -5.72 -1.89 14.64
CA THR A 71 -5.59 -0.76 15.57
C THR A 71 -4.26 -0.05 15.44
N ILE A 72 -3.16 -0.82 15.37
CA ILE A 72 -1.81 -0.29 15.19
C ILE A 72 -1.68 0.36 13.81
N THR A 73 -2.17 -0.30 12.76
CA THR A 73 -2.22 0.26 11.41
C THR A 73 -2.94 1.60 11.37
N ALA A 74 -4.11 1.69 12.03
CA ALA A 74 -4.92 2.90 12.07
C ALA A 74 -4.23 4.05 12.82
N ASP A 75 -3.50 3.75 13.89
CA ASP A 75 -2.77 4.77 14.65
C ASP A 75 -1.52 5.26 13.92
N LEU A 76 -0.74 4.35 13.34
CA LEU A 76 0.43 4.71 12.55
C LEU A 76 0.07 5.53 11.30
N ALA A 77 -1.06 5.24 10.66
CA ALA A 77 -1.54 5.98 9.49
C ALA A 77 -1.88 7.46 9.78
N LYS A 78 -2.07 7.85 11.03
CA LYS A 78 -2.30 9.23 11.45
C LYS A 78 -1.00 10.04 11.58
N ILE A 79 0.14 9.38 11.64
CA ILE A 79 1.44 10.00 11.81
C ILE A 79 1.90 10.58 10.46
N LYS A 80 2.26 11.88 10.42
CA LYS A 80 2.55 12.56 9.13
C LYS A 80 3.97 13.10 8.98
N LYS A 81 4.75 13.18 10.06
CA LYS A 81 6.04 13.90 10.05
C LYS A 81 7.17 13.15 10.76
N LEU A 82 7.01 11.88 10.98
CA LEU A 82 7.96 11.06 11.72
C LEU A 82 8.47 9.92 10.83
N SER A 83 9.52 9.25 11.26
CA SER A 83 9.87 7.94 10.77
C SER A 83 9.30 6.88 11.70
N ILE A 84 8.84 5.79 11.12
CA ILE A 84 8.38 4.60 11.82
C ILE A 84 9.49 3.57 11.72
N ILE A 85 10.05 3.17 12.85
CA ILE A 85 11.02 2.08 12.93
C ILE A 85 10.26 0.81 13.33
N VAL A 86 10.40 -0.23 12.54
CA VAL A 86 9.84 -1.54 12.86
C VAL A 86 10.99 -2.52 13.07
N GLU A 87 11.05 -3.07 14.26
CA GLU A 87 12.00 -4.13 14.61
C GLU A 87 11.27 -5.47 14.53
N LEU A 88 11.71 -6.30 13.58
CA LEU A 88 11.12 -7.60 13.27
C LEU A 88 12.00 -8.72 13.83
N PRO A 89 11.42 -9.84 14.28
CA PRO A 89 12.18 -11.04 14.59
C PRO A 89 12.84 -11.61 13.32
N GLU A 90 13.97 -12.29 13.48
CA GLU A 90 14.70 -12.92 12.35
C GLU A 90 14.04 -14.20 11.84
N GLN A 91 12.91 -14.59 12.40
CA GLN A 91 12.18 -15.78 11.97
C GLN A 91 11.65 -15.58 10.55
N ALA A 92 12.10 -16.45 9.64
CA ALA A 92 11.60 -16.51 8.27
C ALA A 92 10.17 -17.06 8.21
N GLY A 93 9.50 -16.81 7.09
CA GLY A 93 8.23 -17.43 6.74
C GLY A 93 7.02 -16.55 6.99
N LYS A 94 5.88 -17.13 6.67
CA LYS A 94 4.55 -16.57 6.95
C LYS A 94 4.06 -17.14 8.27
N TYR A 95 3.05 -16.52 8.84
CA TYR A 95 2.32 -17.13 9.95
C TYR A 95 1.73 -18.48 9.48
N ASP A 96 2.01 -19.53 10.23
CA ASP A 96 1.64 -20.91 9.91
C ASP A 96 0.69 -21.56 10.93
N GLY A 97 0.11 -20.73 11.82
CA GLY A 97 -0.74 -21.20 12.92
C GLY A 97 0.02 -21.52 14.21
N GLY A 98 1.34 -21.28 14.23
CA GLY A 98 2.19 -21.47 15.40
C GLY A 98 2.15 -20.29 16.39
N THR A 99 3.25 -20.07 17.10
CA THR A 99 3.38 -18.95 18.03
C THR A 99 3.45 -17.62 17.25
N LYS A 100 2.60 -16.67 17.60
CA LYS A 100 2.62 -15.33 17.03
C LYS A 100 3.93 -14.63 17.33
N ARG A 101 4.44 -13.93 16.32
CA ARG A 101 5.69 -13.19 16.45
C ARG A 101 5.42 -11.79 16.98
N THR A 102 6.28 -11.35 17.90
CA THR A 102 6.20 -10.00 18.46
C THR A 102 6.97 -9.02 17.59
N LEU A 103 6.33 -7.92 17.27
CA LEU A 103 6.88 -6.79 16.53
C LEU A 103 7.08 -5.64 17.49
N ARG A 104 8.23 -4.95 17.39
CA ARG A 104 8.46 -3.71 18.14
C ARG A 104 8.46 -2.52 17.20
N ILE A 105 7.63 -1.54 17.50
CA ILE A 105 7.42 -0.36 16.67
C ILE A 105 7.83 0.87 17.47
N LYS A 106 8.67 1.70 16.86
CA LYS A 106 9.10 2.99 17.41
C LYS A 106 8.73 4.10 16.46
N THR A 107 8.24 5.20 16.97
CA THR A 107 8.08 6.44 16.18
C THR A 107 9.20 7.38 16.56
N LEU A 108 9.92 7.88 15.55
CA LEU A 108 11.05 8.78 15.78
C LEU A 108 10.69 10.21 15.39
N ALA A 109 11.12 11.17 16.22
CA ALA A 109 11.15 12.57 15.84
C ALA A 109 12.18 12.81 14.72
N SER A 110 12.13 13.98 14.10
CA SER A 110 13.15 14.44 13.13
C SER A 110 14.57 14.47 13.71
N THR A 111 14.71 14.47 15.03
CA THR A 111 15.96 14.40 15.77
C THR A 111 16.43 12.97 16.06
N ASN A 112 15.77 11.95 15.48
CA ASN A 112 15.98 10.52 15.74
C ASN A 112 15.73 10.09 17.21
N ALA A 113 15.16 10.95 18.04
CA ALA A 113 14.75 10.58 19.40
C ALA A 113 13.44 9.78 19.35
N PRO A 114 13.34 8.63 20.02
CA PRO A 114 12.09 7.88 20.08
C PRO A 114 11.03 8.66 20.88
N ILE A 115 9.86 8.84 20.28
CA ILE A 115 8.71 9.47 20.93
C ILE A 115 7.88 8.39 21.63
N THR A 116 7.66 7.28 20.93
CA THR A 116 6.82 6.18 21.43
C THR A 116 7.47 4.86 21.03
N THR A 117 7.43 3.90 21.92
CA THR A 117 7.75 2.50 21.63
C THR A 117 6.57 1.66 22.06
N LEU A 118 6.14 0.78 21.17
CA LEU A 118 5.09 -0.19 21.47
C LEU A 118 5.49 -1.56 20.94
N GLU A 119 4.99 -2.59 21.58
CA GLU A 119 5.11 -3.97 21.15
C GLU A 119 3.71 -4.49 20.79
N CYS A 120 3.62 -5.25 19.71
CA CYS A 120 2.40 -5.90 19.31
C CYS A 120 2.70 -7.29 18.73
N GLU A 121 1.72 -8.16 18.79
CA GLU A 121 1.75 -9.44 18.11
C GLU A 121 1.22 -9.28 16.68
N GLU A 122 1.77 -10.06 15.75
CA GLU A 122 1.23 -10.11 14.38
C GLU A 122 -0.19 -10.67 14.34
N VAL A 123 -0.91 -10.34 13.29
CA VAL A 123 -2.24 -10.91 13.03
C VAL A 123 -2.11 -12.35 12.55
N ASP A 124 -2.91 -13.21 13.16
CA ASP A 124 -3.05 -14.63 12.81
C ASP A 124 -3.80 -14.80 11.48
N ALA A 125 -3.10 -14.63 10.37
CA ALA A 125 -3.66 -14.81 9.04
C ALA A 125 -2.56 -14.89 7.95
N THR A 126 -2.96 -15.39 6.78
CA THR A 126 -2.15 -15.32 5.56
C THR A 126 -2.63 -14.15 4.70
N TYR A 127 -1.73 -13.24 4.38
CA TYR A 127 -2.03 -12.11 3.50
C TYR A 127 -2.15 -12.55 2.04
N PRO A 128 -3.00 -11.91 1.21
CA PRO A 128 -3.11 -12.22 -0.22
C PRO A 128 -1.77 -12.10 -0.95
N ASP A 129 -1.54 -12.97 -1.93
CA ASP A 129 -0.35 -12.90 -2.78
C ASP A 129 -0.45 -11.70 -3.74
N TRP A 130 0.00 -10.55 -3.28
CA TRP A 130 -0.03 -9.30 -4.01
C TRP A 130 0.87 -9.30 -5.26
N ARG A 131 1.91 -10.14 -5.28
CA ARG A 131 2.82 -10.22 -6.43
C ARG A 131 2.15 -10.79 -7.68
N ARG A 132 1.07 -11.55 -7.53
CA ARG A 132 0.26 -11.99 -8.67
C ARG A 132 -0.36 -10.81 -9.43
N VAL A 133 -0.77 -9.77 -8.69
CA VAL A 133 -1.40 -8.57 -9.26
C VAL A 133 -0.36 -7.67 -9.93
N THR A 134 0.88 -7.66 -9.44
CA THR A 134 1.92 -6.73 -9.90
C THR A 134 2.69 -7.20 -11.14
N LYS A 135 2.46 -8.40 -11.63
CA LYS A 135 3.14 -8.98 -12.80
C LYS A 135 2.61 -8.50 -14.15
N HIS A 136 1.66 -7.56 -14.15
CA HIS A 136 1.06 -7.09 -15.39
C HIS A 136 1.98 -6.14 -16.16
N THR A 137 2.09 -6.37 -17.46
CA THR A 137 2.76 -5.46 -18.40
C THR A 137 1.81 -4.36 -18.83
N PHE A 138 2.35 -3.15 -19.04
CA PHE A 138 1.55 -2.03 -19.55
C PHE A 138 1.38 -2.14 -21.05
N ASN A 139 0.17 -1.89 -21.52
CA ASN A 139 -0.11 -1.70 -22.92
C ASN A 139 -0.64 -0.27 -23.15
N PRO A 140 0.16 0.63 -23.75
CA PRO A 140 -0.31 1.99 -24.01
C PRO A 140 -1.45 2.05 -25.04
N GLN A 141 -1.71 0.95 -25.74
CA GLN A 141 -2.81 0.83 -26.73
C GLN A 141 -4.00 0.03 -26.17
N ALA A 142 -3.97 -0.33 -24.87
CA ALA A 142 -5.12 -1.00 -24.26
C ALA A 142 -6.37 -0.12 -24.36
N PRO A 143 -7.55 -0.72 -24.57
CA PRO A 143 -8.79 0.03 -24.63
C PRO A 143 -9.02 0.79 -23.32
N ALA A 144 -9.70 1.92 -23.40
CA ALA A 144 -10.09 2.67 -22.22
C ALA A 144 -10.97 1.80 -21.30
N VAL A 145 -10.65 1.81 -20.02
CA VAL A 145 -11.35 1.05 -18.97
C VAL A 145 -11.95 2.04 -17.98
N ALA A 146 -13.15 1.77 -17.52
CA ALA A 146 -13.76 2.56 -16.45
C ALA A 146 -13.19 2.13 -15.10
N TYR A 147 -12.80 3.10 -14.29
CA TYR A 147 -12.41 2.91 -12.90
C TYR A 147 -13.41 3.60 -11.96
N ASP A 148 -13.58 3.07 -10.76
CA ASP A 148 -14.37 3.75 -9.76
C ASP A 148 -13.69 5.08 -9.37
N PRO A 149 -14.39 6.22 -9.47
CA PRO A 149 -13.83 7.52 -9.11
C PRO A 149 -13.29 7.58 -7.68
N GLN A 150 -13.85 6.81 -6.75
CA GLN A 150 -13.38 6.74 -5.36
C GLN A 150 -11.98 6.12 -5.28
N TYR A 151 -11.69 5.12 -6.12
CA TYR A 151 -10.35 4.51 -6.18
C TYR A 151 -9.33 5.47 -6.78
N LEU A 152 -9.72 6.21 -7.83
CA LEU A 152 -8.85 7.24 -8.41
C LEU A 152 -8.56 8.38 -7.41
N ALA A 153 -9.58 8.83 -6.68
CA ALA A 153 -9.40 9.83 -5.61
C ALA A 153 -8.45 9.33 -4.51
N ARG A 154 -8.54 8.05 -4.15
CA ARG A 154 -7.63 7.42 -3.18
C ARG A 154 -6.17 7.43 -3.67
N VAL A 155 -5.94 7.15 -4.95
CA VAL A 155 -4.61 7.22 -5.57
C VAL A 155 -4.05 8.64 -5.49
N ASP A 156 -4.84 9.66 -5.83
CA ASP A 156 -4.43 11.07 -5.73
C ASP A 156 -4.14 11.48 -4.27
N ASP A 157 -5.01 11.13 -3.34
CA ASP A 157 -4.83 11.43 -1.90
C ASP A 157 -3.55 10.77 -1.34
N ALA A 158 -3.23 9.54 -1.77
CA ALA A 158 -2.02 8.84 -1.39
C ALA A 158 -0.76 9.51 -1.94
N ALA A 159 -0.74 9.85 -3.23
CA ALA A 159 0.37 10.56 -3.85
C ALA A 159 0.61 11.92 -3.18
N ARG A 160 -0.46 12.67 -2.88
CA ARG A 160 -0.38 13.94 -2.13
C ARG A 160 0.19 13.74 -0.74
N THR A 161 -0.16 12.65 -0.07
CA THR A 161 0.33 12.33 1.27
C THR A 161 1.83 12.11 1.26
N ILE A 162 2.35 11.36 0.29
CA ILE A 162 3.79 11.12 0.13
C ILE A 162 4.52 12.44 -0.18
N LYS A 163 4.02 13.22 -1.12
CA LYS A 163 4.63 14.50 -1.55
C LYS A 163 4.44 15.64 -0.55
N GLY A 164 3.66 15.45 0.51
CA GLY A 164 3.36 16.50 1.49
C GLY A 164 2.52 17.66 0.92
N THR A 165 1.83 17.44 -0.21
CA THR A 165 1.05 18.46 -0.90
C THR A 165 -0.32 18.61 -0.26
N LYS A 166 -0.79 19.84 -0.03
CA LYS A 166 -2.12 20.08 0.54
C LYS A 166 -3.23 19.63 -0.42
N LYS A 167 -4.30 19.07 0.12
CA LYS A 167 -5.45 18.58 -0.66
C LYS A 167 -6.09 19.64 -1.58
N ASN A 168 -5.98 20.94 -1.24
CA ASN A 168 -6.52 22.06 -2.00
C ASN A 168 -5.45 22.80 -2.82
N ALA A 169 -4.25 22.27 -2.98
CA ALA A 169 -3.24 22.86 -3.84
C ALA A 169 -3.73 22.80 -5.29
N LYS A 170 -3.58 23.90 -6.03
CA LYS A 170 -3.94 23.98 -7.45
C LYS A 170 -3.07 23.07 -8.32
N ASP A 171 -1.89 22.72 -7.82
CA ASP A 171 -0.99 21.81 -8.50
C ASP A 171 -1.54 20.38 -8.38
N SER A 172 -1.98 19.86 -9.49
CA SER A 172 -2.40 18.47 -9.62
C SER A 172 -1.19 17.58 -9.40
N VAL A 173 -1.21 16.79 -8.34
CA VAL A 173 -0.30 15.64 -8.22
C VAL A 173 -0.93 14.54 -9.05
N ALA A 174 -0.74 14.61 -10.36
CA ALA A 174 -1.32 13.65 -11.28
C ALA A 174 -0.70 12.27 -11.04
N ALA A 175 -1.40 11.44 -10.32
CA ALA A 175 -1.19 10.01 -10.41
C ALA A 175 -1.76 9.57 -11.78
N LEU A 176 -0.88 9.36 -12.75
CA LEU A 176 -1.30 8.87 -14.06
C LEU A 176 -1.60 7.38 -13.94
N VAL A 177 -2.88 7.04 -13.93
CA VAL A 177 -3.31 5.64 -13.97
C VAL A 177 -3.16 5.13 -15.42
N ARG A 178 -2.32 4.13 -15.62
CA ARG A 178 -2.09 3.48 -16.90
C ARG A 178 -2.81 2.15 -16.94
N PRO A 179 -3.58 1.83 -18.00
CA PRO A 179 -4.21 0.53 -18.14
C PRO A 179 -3.15 -0.58 -18.33
N GLY A 180 -3.41 -1.74 -17.74
CA GLY A 180 -2.62 -2.94 -17.97
C GLY A 180 -2.78 -3.51 -19.37
N ALA A 181 -1.95 -4.50 -19.77
CA ALA A 181 -1.91 -5.07 -21.12
C ALA A 181 -3.24 -5.69 -21.57
N ASP A 182 -3.97 -6.26 -20.65
CA ASP A 182 -5.26 -6.91 -20.85
C ASP A 182 -6.46 -6.02 -20.43
N GLY A 183 -6.21 -4.75 -20.11
CA GLY A 183 -7.23 -3.81 -19.66
C GLY A 183 -7.77 -4.10 -18.26
N THR A 184 -7.16 -5.01 -17.51
CA THR A 184 -7.72 -5.49 -16.23
C THR A 184 -7.35 -4.65 -15.04
N LEU A 185 -6.18 -4.00 -15.03
CA LEU A 185 -5.71 -3.22 -13.90
C LEU A 185 -5.13 -1.88 -14.33
N GLY A 186 -5.45 -0.84 -13.58
CA GLY A 186 -4.77 0.45 -13.67
C GLY A 186 -3.57 0.48 -12.73
N PHE A 187 -2.52 1.18 -13.12
CA PHE A 187 -1.31 1.37 -12.33
C PHE A 187 -0.96 2.85 -12.21
N ALA A 188 -0.49 3.25 -11.04
CA ALA A 188 -0.01 4.59 -10.78
C ALA A 188 1.26 4.58 -9.91
N TRP A 189 2.20 5.46 -10.23
CA TRP A 189 3.26 5.82 -9.30
C TRP A 189 2.71 6.82 -8.26
N LEU A 190 3.00 6.58 -6.98
CA LEU A 190 2.59 7.46 -5.89
C LEU A 190 3.68 8.48 -5.55
N ASP A 191 4.91 8.25 -5.98
CA ASP A 191 6.06 9.12 -5.79
C ASP A 191 6.83 9.33 -7.10
N ASP A 192 7.86 10.16 -7.06
CA ASP A 192 8.68 10.51 -8.23
C ASP A 192 9.93 9.62 -8.38
N VAL A 193 10.25 8.81 -7.37
CA VAL A 193 11.45 7.95 -7.36
C VAL A 193 11.15 6.49 -7.67
N GLY A 194 9.87 6.10 -7.66
CA GLY A 194 9.42 4.75 -8.00
C GLY A 194 9.44 3.76 -6.84
N ASP A 195 9.52 4.24 -5.61
CA ASP A 195 9.49 3.40 -4.41
C ASP A 195 8.08 3.08 -3.94
N ALA A 196 7.07 3.88 -4.34
CA ALA A 196 5.67 3.66 -4.00
C ALA A 196 4.76 3.64 -5.23
N CYS A 197 3.86 2.66 -5.29
CA CYS A 197 2.93 2.50 -6.41
C CYS A 197 1.59 1.90 -5.97
N ALA A 198 0.57 2.05 -6.81
CA ALA A 198 -0.75 1.53 -6.60
C ALA A 198 -1.32 0.87 -7.86
N TRP A 199 -2.19 -0.11 -7.64
CA TRP A 199 -3.00 -0.77 -8.67
C TRP A 199 -4.47 -0.60 -8.35
N VAL A 200 -5.28 -0.43 -9.38
CA VAL A 200 -6.72 -0.23 -9.29
C VAL A 200 -7.40 -1.23 -10.21
N ALA A 201 -8.31 -2.04 -9.67
CA ALA A 201 -9.14 -2.91 -10.48
C ALA A 201 -10.13 -2.09 -11.31
N PRO A 202 -10.41 -2.49 -12.54
CA PRO A 202 -11.46 -1.88 -13.34
C PRO A 202 -12.82 -2.12 -12.69
N ARG A 203 -13.76 -1.24 -12.97
CA ARG A 203 -15.15 -1.41 -12.58
C ARG A 203 -15.72 -2.64 -13.28
N ARG A 204 -16.36 -3.54 -12.52
CA ARG A 204 -16.96 -4.78 -13.04
C ARG A 204 -18.38 -4.59 -13.58
N ASP A 205 -18.84 -3.37 -13.75
CA ASP A 205 -20.12 -3.13 -14.38
C ASP A 205 -20.05 -3.65 -15.82
N ASP A 206 -21.07 -4.37 -16.23
CA ASP A 206 -21.18 -4.89 -17.59
C ASP A 206 -20.99 -3.75 -18.58
N MET A 207 -19.77 -3.60 -19.07
CA MET A 207 -19.37 -2.57 -20.03
C MET A 207 -20.17 -2.66 -21.34
N ASN A 208 -20.96 -3.71 -21.51
CA ASN A 208 -21.91 -3.89 -22.61
C ASN A 208 -23.14 -2.97 -22.53
N GLU A 209 -23.34 -2.31 -21.36
CA GLU A 209 -24.47 -1.40 -21.13
C GLU A 209 -24.04 0.05 -20.93
N LEU A 210 -22.86 0.47 -21.39
CA LEU A 210 -22.60 1.89 -21.47
C LEU A 210 -23.68 2.50 -22.40
N PRO A 211 -24.47 3.46 -21.92
CA PRO A 211 -25.42 4.14 -22.77
C PRO A 211 -24.66 4.64 -23.99
N GLY A 212 -25.22 4.35 -25.16
CA GLY A 212 -24.66 4.77 -26.46
C GLY A 212 -24.23 6.24 -26.40
N SER A 213 -23.39 6.63 -27.35
CA SER A 213 -22.76 7.96 -27.44
C SER A 213 -23.59 9.08 -26.82
N PRO A 214 -23.02 9.93 -25.95
CA PRO A 214 -23.79 11.01 -25.36
C PRO A 214 -24.51 11.78 -26.46
N CYS A 215 -25.80 12.07 -26.24
CA CYS A 215 -26.69 12.72 -27.18
C CYS A 215 -26.38 14.21 -27.43
N TRP A 216 -25.20 14.68 -27.14
CA TRP A 216 -24.66 15.97 -27.58
C TRP A 216 -23.68 15.77 -28.73
N THR A 217 -24.20 15.62 -29.90
CA THR A 217 -23.47 16.05 -31.09
C THR A 217 -23.46 17.58 -31.07
N ILE A 218 -22.27 18.15 -30.86
CA ILE A 218 -22.00 19.56 -31.16
C ILE A 218 -22.01 19.76 -32.64
#